data_10c06adc8c00461907498602b00a9539
#
_entry.id   10c06adc8c00461907498602b00a9539
#
_cell.length_a   1.000
_cell.length_b   1.000
_cell.length_c   1.000
_cell.angle_alpha   90.00
_cell.angle_beta   90.00
_cell.angle_gamma   90.00
#
_symmetry.space_group_name_H-M   'P 1'
#
loop_
_entity.id
_entity.type
_entity.pdbx_description
1 polymer ?
#
loop_
_entity_poly.entity_id
_entity_poly.type
_entity_poly.pdbx_seq_one_letter_code
_entity_poly.pdbx_strand_id
1 'polypeptide(L)'
;MLRAFEDAGVDLFHASTRRFGDPEWPESDLGLAGWARKLSGKPVIAVGGVGLTVDMVETFSGKDTNASPDINFPALAKRFNAHEFDLIAIGRSNIADPDWVAKVRDGRPDFIRQFKLADLGDVAEEAKQASTKAS
;
A
#
# COMPACT_ATOMS: atom_id res chain seq x y z
N MET A 1 0.34 12.30 -20.45
CA MET A 1 -0.73 11.74 -19.59
C MET A 1 -0.88 12.54 -18.30
N LEU A 2 0.11 12.64 -17.41
CA LEU A 2 -0.02 13.38 -16.14
C LEU A 2 -0.46 14.84 -16.31
N ARG A 3 0.13 15.58 -17.25
CA ARG A 3 -0.27 16.98 -17.54
C ARG A 3 -1.75 17.12 -17.87
N ALA A 4 -2.34 16.19 -18.62
CA ALA A 4 -3.77 16.24 -18.92
C ALA A 4 -4.65 16.08 -17.67
N PHE A 5 -4.19 15.33 -16.66
CA PHE A 5 -4.87 15.23 -15.37
C PHE A 5 -4.71 16.51 -14.54
N GLU A 6 -3.54 17.13 -14.59
CA GLU A 6 -3.30 18.42 -13.93
C GLU A 6 -4.19 19.51 -14.52
N ASP A 7 -4.26 19.60 -15.85
CA ASP A 7 -5.12 20.53 -16.56
C ASP A 7 -6.62 20.29 -16.26
N ALA A 8 -6.99 19.04 -15.95
CA ALA A 8 -8.34 18.67 -15.51
C ALA A 8 -8.60 18.93 -14.00
N GLY A 9 -7.63 19.47 -13.27
CA GLY A 9 -7.78 19.86 -11.87
C GLY A 9 -7.53 18.74 -10.84
N VAL A 10 -6.73 17.74 -11.19
CA VAL A 10 -6.32 16.70 -10.22
C VAL A 10 -5.34 17.30 -9.19
N ASP A 11 -5.65 17.15 -7.90
CA ASP A 11 -4.86 17.67 -6.80
C ASP A 11 -3.88 16.67 -6.21
N LEU A 12 -4.14 15.36 -6.37
CA LEU A 12 -3.37 14.29 -5.78
C LEU A 12 -3.38 13.05 -6.68
N PHE A 13 -2.24 12.38 -6.80
CA PHE A 13 -2.12 11.11 -7.53
C PHE A 13 -2.01 9.93 -6.58
N HIS A 14 -2.70 8.84 -6.91
CA HIS A 14 -2.59 7.55 -6.22
C HIS A 14 -1.90 6.54 -7.14
N ALA A 15 -0.61 6.30 -6.88
CA ALA A 15 0.23 5.41 -7.66
C ALA A 15 0.10 3.96 -7.16
N SER A 16 -0.72 3.16 -7.84
CA SER A 16 -0.95 1.76 -7.49
C SER A 16 -0.02 0.83 -8.26
N THR A 17 0.80 0.08 -7.53
CA THR A 17 1.75 -0.87 -8.08
C THR A 17 1.66 -2.22 -7.36
N ARG A 18 2.27 -3.27 -7.92
CA ARG A 18 2.41 -4.56 -7.22
C ARG A 18 3.32 -4.43 -6.01
N ARG A 19 4.46 -3.74 -6.21
CA ARG A 19 5.47 -3.47 -5.17
C ARG A 19 5.91 -2.03 -5.28
N PHE A 20 5.74 -1.25 -4.24
CA PHE A 20 6.10 0.18 -4.23
C PHE A 20 7.59 0.42 -4.47
N GLY A 21 8.42 -0.59 -4.17
CA GLY A 21 9.87 -0.52 -4.25
C GLY A 21 10.46 -0.81 -5.63
N ASP A 22 9.67 -1.36 -6.55
CA ASP A 22 10.16 -1.72 -7.87
C ASP A 22 10.35 -0.47 -8.75
N PRO A 23 11.46 -0.38 -9.51
CA PRO A 23 11.63 0.67 -10.51
C PRO A 23 10.56 0.58 -11.59
N GLU A 24 10.08 1.73 -12.06
CA GLU A 24 9.12 1.76 -13.18
C GLU A 24 9.83 1.52 -14.52
N TRP A 25 11.06 2.01 -14.67
CA TRP A 25 11.87 1.85 -15.87
C TRP A 25 13.30 1.41 -15.52
N PRO A 26 13.94 0.61 -16.39
CA PRO A 26 15.27 0.05 -16.12
C PRO A 26 16.37 1.09 -15.88
N GLU A 27 16.21 2.28 -16.44
CA GLU A 27 17.22 3.36 -16.36
C GLU A 27 17.10 4.24 -15.12
N SER A 28 16.18 3.92 -14.20
CA SER A 28 15.90 4.77 -13.03
C SER A 28 15.51 3.93 -11.82
N ASP A 29 16.00 4.30 -10.66
CA ASP A 29 15.58 3.70 -9.39
C ASP A 29 14.19 4.17 -8.92
N LEU A 30 13.59 5.16 -9.59
CA LEU A 30 12.28 5.66 -9.22
C LEU A 30 11.17 4.66 -9.55
N GLY A 31 10.33 4.37 -8.57
CA GLY A 31 9.07 3.68 -8.79
C GLY A 31 8.01 4.61 -9.39
N LEU A 32 6.83 4.06 -9.70
CA LEU A 32 5.72 4.82 -10.30
C LEU A 32 5.35 6.08 -9.49
N ALA A 33 5.31 5.97 -8.15
CA ALA A 33 5.02 7.10 -7.28
C ALA A 33 6.08 8.22 -7.40
N GLY A 34 7.37 7.85 -7.41
CA GLY A 34 8.46 8.81 -7.57
C GLY A 34 8.41 9.52 -8.92
N TRP A 35 8.08 8.81 -9.99
CA TRP A 35 7.87 9.42 -11.29
C TRP A 35 6.64 10.33 -11.34
N ALA A 36 5.52 9.91 -10.74
CA ALA A 36 4.34 10.76 -10.63
C ALA A 36 4.66 12.07 -9.89
N ARG A 37 5.36 11.97 -8.77
CA ARG A 37 5.80 13.13 -7.97
C ARG A 37 6.73 14.06 -8.76
N LYS A 38 7.74 13.47 -9.40
CA LYS A 38 8.74 14.22 -10.18
C LYS A 38 8.13 14.97 -11.36
N LEU A 39 7.19 14.36 -12.06
CA LEU A 39 6.63 14.92 -13.28
C LEU A 39 5.47 15.88 -13.03
N SER A 40 4.66 15.65 -11.98
CA SER A 40 3.49 16.48 -11.68
C SER A 40 3.78 17.58 -10.63
N GLY A 41 4.75 17.36 -9.74
CA GLY A 41 4.92 18.22 -8.56
C GLY A 41 3.77 18.16 -7.54
N LYS A 42 2.73 17.36 -7.81
CA LYS A 42 1.55 17.19 -6.94
C LYS A 42 1.81 16.17 -5.85
N PRO A 43 1.06 16.21 -4.73
CA PRO A 43 1.10 15.16 -3.73
C PRO A 43 0.83 13.77 -4.33
N VAL A 44 1.51 12.75 -3.81
CA VAL A 44 1.39 11.38 -4.29
C VAL A 44 1.21 10.41 -3.14
N ILE A 45 0.23 9.51 -3.28
CA ILE A 45 0.09 8.32 -2.45
C ILE A 45 0.75 7.15 -3.18
N ALA A 46 1.69 6.47 -2.52
CA ALA A 46 2.23 5.21 -3.01
C ALA A 46 1.50 4.02 -2.37
N VAL A 47 1.29 2.96 -3.14
CA VAL A 47 0.75 1.68 -2.65
C VAL A 47 1.38 0.51 -3.39
N GLY A 48 1.62 -0.58 -2.67
CA GLY A 48 2.12 -1.84 -3.25
C GLY A 48 2.90 -2.68 -2.25
N GLY A 49 2.25 -3.63 -1.58
CA GLY A 49 2.90 -4.65 -0.76
C GLY A 49 3.65 -4.15 0.48
N VAL A 50 3.24 -3.02 1.07
CA VAL A 50 3.87 -2.48 2.28
C VAL A 50 3.73 -3.47 3.44
N GLY A 51 4.86 -3.87 4.03
CA GLY A 51 4.93 -4.85 5.11
C GLY A 51 4.58 -6.29 4.69
N LEU A 52 4.60 -6.62 3.38
CA LEU A 52 4.20 -7.93 2.87
C LEU A 52 5.30 -8.55 2.00
N THR A 53 5.45 -9.89 2.08
CA THR A 53 6.43 -10.64 1.29
C THR A 53 5.99 -10.89 -0.15
N VAL A 54 4.68 -11.00 -0.38
CA VAL A 54 4.11 -11.33 -1.69
C VAL A 54 3.16 -10.24 -2.19
N ASP A 55 3.10 -10.08 -3.49
CA ASP A 55 2.17 -9.15 -4.13
C ASP A 55 0.73 -9.73 -4.18
N MET A 56 -0.20 -8.95 -4.72
CA MET A 56 -1.62 -9.34 -4.76
C MET A 56 -1.84 -10.54 -5.69
N VAL A 57 -1.13 -10.60 -6.82
CA VAL A 57 -1.28 -11.69 -7.79
C VAL A 57 -0.77 -13.00 -7.21
N GLU A 58 0.37 -12.96 -6.52
CA GLU A 58 0.92 -14.12 -5.81
C GLU A 58 0.00 -14.59 -4.69
N THR A 59 -0.63 -13.66 -3.95
CA THR A 59 -1.61 -13.97 -2.90
C THR A 59 -2.82 -14.74 -3.49
N PHE A 60 -3.39 -14.25 -4.60
CA PHE A 60 -4.51 -14.93 -5.25
C PHE A 60 -4.11 -16.25 -5.92
N SER A 61 -2.82 -16.45 -6.19
CA SER A 61 -2.29 -17.73 -6.67
C SER A 61 -2.05 -18.75 -5.54
N GLY A 62 -2.42 -18.41 -4.28
CA GLY A 62 -2.32 -19.29 -3.13
C GLY A 62 -0.96 -19.26 -2.43
N LYS A 63 -0.09 -18.28 -2.70
CA LYS A 63 1.14 -18.10 -1.93
C LYS A 63 0.83 -17.48 -0.58
N ASP A 64 1.38 -18.08 0.48
CA ASP A 64 1.29 -17.53 1.83
C ASP A 64 2.00 -16.18 1.92
N THR A 65 1.37 -15.26 2.61
CA THR A 65 1.87 -13.90 2.83
C THR A 65 2.34 -13.76 4.26
N ASN A 66 3.64 -13.57 4.47
CA ASN A 66 4.13 -13.09 5.75
C ASN A 66 4.02 -11.57 5.80
N ALA A 67 3.48 -11.05 6.90
CA ALA A 67 3.42 -9.63 7.16
C ALA A 67 4.40 -9.28 8.28
N SER A 68 5.38 -8.43 7.97
CA SER A 68 6.23 -7.81 8.95
C SER A 68 6.68 -6.45 8.43
N PRO A 69 6.70 -5.40 9.26
CA PRO A 69 7.25 -4.11 8.85
C PRO A 69 8.73 -4.21 8.46
N ASP A 70 9.50 -5.13 9.02
CA ASP A 70 10.92 -5.29 8.73
C ASP A 70 11.20 -5.72 7.28
N ILE A 71 10.20 -6.27 6.58
CA ILE A 71 10.34 -6.77 5.22
C ILE A 71 10.76 -5.68 4.24
N ASN A 72 10.10 -4.51 4.28
CA ASN A 72 10.38 -3.44 3.32
C ASN A 72 10.28 -2.02 3.90
N PHE A 73 10.16 -1.86 5.20
CA PHE A 73 10.14 -0.56 5.88
C PHE A 73 11.43 0.25 5.68
N PRO A 74 12.63 -0.32 5.74
CA PRO A 74 13.85 0.43 5.44
C PRO A 74 13.84 1.03 4.03
N ALA A 75 13.36 0.28 3.04
CA ALA A 75 13.20 0.77 1.66
C ALA A 75 12.10 1.85 1.58
N LEU A 76 11.00 1.66 2.29
CA LEU A 76 9.92 2.65 2.38
C LEU A 76 10.41 3.97 2.96
N ALA A 77 11.11 3.93 4.10
CA ALA A 77 11.67 5.11 4.76
C ALA A 77 12.70 5.83 3.87
N LYS A 78 13.57 5.08 3.19
CA LYS A 78 14.52 5.65 2.24
C LYS A 78 13.82 6.45 1.15
N ARG A 79 12.79 5.89 0.52
CA ARG A 79 12.05 6.55 -0.57
C ARG A 79 11.21 7.71 -0.08
N PHE A 80 10.59 7.59 1.10
CA PHE A 80 9.86 8.68 1.73
C PHE A 80 10.78 9.88 2.03
N ASN A 81 11.95 9.63 2.62
CA ASN A 81 12.95 10.67 2.90
C ASN A 81 13.54 11.29 1.62
N ALA A 82 13.52 10.55 0.52
CA ALA A 82 13.87 11.06 -0.80
C ALA A 82 12.73 11.84 -1.49
N HIS A 83 11.60 12.05 -0.80
CA HIS A 83 10.41 12.74 -1.31
C HIS A 83 9.82 12.13 -2.59
N GLU A 84 9.91 10.81 -2.74
CA GLU A 84 9.30 10.11 -3.88
C GLU A 84 7.77 10.05 -3.77
N PHE A 85 7.22 10.17 -2.57
CA PHE A 85 5.77 10.25 -2.28
C PHE A 85 5.53 10.96 -0.95
N ASP A 86 4.28 11.35 -0.71
CA ASP A 86 3.87 12.09 0.50
C ASP A 86 3.08 11.23 1.47
N LEU A 87 2.38 10.23 0.97
CA LEU A 87 1.53 9.32 1.74
C LEU A 87 1.73 7.88 1.27
N ILE A 88 1.36 6.93 2.14
CA ILE A 88 1.35 5.51 1.84
C ILE A 88 -0.03 4.91 2.07
N ALA A 89 -0.53 4.11 1.13
CA ALA A 89 -1.76 3.36 1.30
C ALA A 89 -1.44 1.90 1.66
N ILE A 90 -2.16 1.37 2.63
CA ILE A 90 -1.98 0.03 3.17
C ILE A 90 -3.32 -0.72 3.06
N GLY A 91 -3.34 -1.82 2.33
CA GLY A 91 -4.51 -2.65 2.12
C GLY A 91 -4.52 -3.90 3.02
N ARG A 92 -4.01 -5.00 2.50
CA ARG A 92 -4.06 -6.33 3.12
C ARG A 92 -3.60 -6.36 4.58
N SER A 93 -2.55 -5.61 4.92
CA SER A 93 -2.06 -5.55 6.31
C SER A 93 -3.11 -4.95 7.25
N ASN A 94 -3.85 -3.92 6.84
CA ASN A 94 -4.94 -3.35 7.65
C ASN A 94 -6.20 -4.22 7.66
N ILE A 95 -6.47 -4.98 6.60
CA ILE A 95 -7.57 -5.97 6.59
C ILE A 95 -7.28 -7.06 7.61
N ALA A 96 -6.05 -7.56 7.61
CA ALA A 96 -5.62 -8.57 8.57
C ALA A 96 -5.60 -8.06 10.01
N ASP A 97 -5.13 -6.84 10.20
CA ASP A 97 -4.90 -6.24 11.52
C ASP A 97 -5.28 -4.76 11.49
N PRO A 98 -6.49 -4.38 11.92
CA PRO A 98 -6.94 -2.99 11.96
C PRO A 98 -6.02 -2.06 12.76
N ASP A 99 -5.31 -2.60 13.76
CA ASP A 99 -4.36 -1.88 14.61
C ASP A 99 -2.93 -1.85 14.03
N TRP A 100 -2.72 -2.31 12.80
CA TRP A 100 -1.40 -2.46 12.19
C TRP A 100 -0.56 -1.18 12.31
N VAL A 101 -1.13 -0.02 11.94
CA VAL A 101 -0.43 1.27 12.00
C VAL A 101 -0.03 1.63 13.43
N ALA A 102 -0.93 1.42 14.39
CA ALA A 102 -0.66 1.68 15.80
C ALA A 102 0.46 0.77 16.34
N LYS A 103 0.43 -0.53 16.00
CA LYS A 103 1.45 -1.49 16.41
C LYS A 103 2.82 -1.15 15.82
N VAL A 104 2.88 -0.75 14.55
CA VAL A 104 4.12 -0.29 13.92
C VAL A 104 4.65 0.97 14.58
N ARG A 105 3.81 1.97 14.78
CA ARG A 105 4.17 3.24 15.46
C ARG A 105 4.73 2.98 16.86
N ASP A 106 4.11 2.07 17.61
CA ASP A 106 4.45 1.77 19.00
C ASP A 106 5.60 0.76 19.14
N GLY A 107 6.25 0.36 18.03
CA GLY A 107 7.39 -0.57 18.02
C GLY A 107 7.02 -2.01 18.44
N ARG A 108 5.79 -2.44 18.13
CA ARG A 108 5.26 -3.78 18.47
C ARG A 108 4.98 -4.64 17.23
N PRO A 109 5.95 -4.84 16.32
CA PRO A 109 5.72 -5.58 15.07
C PRO A 109 5.39 -7.06 15.31
N ASP A 110 5.88 -7.67 16.39
CA ASP A 110 5.64 -9.08 16.73
C ASP A 110 4.17 -9.41 17.02
N PHE A 111 3.34 -8.39 17.28
CA PHE A 111 1.91 -8.53 17.54
C PHE A 111 1.04 -8.33 16.30
N ILE A 112 1.65 -8.15 15.12
CA ILE A 112 0.92 -7.96 13.86
C ILE A 112 0.37 -9.30 13.38
N ARG A 113 -0.96 -9.33 13.13
CA ARG A 113 -1.62 -10.50 12.56
C ARG A 113 -1.25 -10.67 11.07
N GLN A 114 -0.94 -11.89 10.68
CA GLN A 114 -0.64 -12.24 9.30
C GLN A 114 -1.91 -12.22 8.44
N PHE A 115 -1.80 -11.69 7.23
CA PHE A 115 -2.91 -11.71 6.26
C PHE A 115 -3.11 -13.12 5.71
N LYS A 116 -4.38 -13.54 5.66
CA LYS A 116 -4.83 -14.76 4.99
C LYS A 116 -5.89 -14.40 3.96
N LEU A 117 -5.99 -15.17 2.88
CA LEU A 117 -6.98 -14.91 1.84
C LEU A 117 -8.42 -14.97 2.39
N ALA A 118 -8.67 -15.77 3.41
CA ALA A 118 -9.95 -15.85 4.11
C ALA A 118 -10.40 -14.53 4.74
N ASP A 119 -9.45 -13.67 5.14
CA ASP A 119 -9.76 -12.36 5.75
C ASP A 119 -10.59 -11.46 4.81
N LEU A 120 -10.50 -11.66 3.50
CA LEU A 120 -11.34 -10.95 2.52
C LEU A 120 -12.81 -11.38 2.57
N GLY A 121 -13.08 -12.66 2.93
CA GLY A 121 -14.43 -13.17 3.13
C GLY A 121 -15.08 -12.59 4.37
N ASP A 122 -14.36 -12.51 5.46
CA ASP A 122 -14.83 -11.99 6.74
C ASP A 122 -15.28 -10.52 6.62
N VAL A 123 -14.48 -9.69 5.95
CA VAL A 123 -14.83 -8.27 5.69
C VAL A 123 -16.13 -8.16 4.87
N ALA A 124 -16.34 -9.03 3.90
CA ALA A 124 -17.54 -9.01 3.08
C ALA A 124 -18.80 -9.44 3.88
N GLU A 125 -18.68 -10.35 4.82
CA GLU A 125 -19.77 -10.76 5.70
C GLU A 125 -20.13 -9.69 6.73
N GLU A 126 -19.14 -9.07 7.36
CA GLU A 126 -19.36 -7.97 8.29
C GLU A 126 -20.05 -6.77 7.61
N ALA A 127 -19.66 -6.45 6.39
CA ALA A 127 -20.29 -5.39 5.61
C ALA A 127 -21.78 -5.70 5.31
N LYS A 128 -22.10 -6.95 4.98
CA LYS A 128 -23.50 -7.40 4.78
C LYS A 128 -24.33 -7.29 6.06
N GLN A 129 -23.77 -7.73 7.19
CA GLN A 129 -24.46 -7.67 8.48
C GLN A 129 -24.71 -6.23 8.93
N ALA A 130 -23.75 -5.31 8.72
CA ALA A 130 -23.91 -3.90 9.02
C ALA A 130 -25.03 -3.26 8.18
N SER A 131 -25.10 -3.58 6.89
CA SER A 131 -26.16 -3.09 6.00
C SER A 131 -27.55 -3.57 6.41
N THR A 132 -27.67 -4.82 6.87
CA THR A 132 -28.93 -5.40 7.32
C THR A 132 -29.43 -4.80 8.64
N LYS A 133 -28.54 -4.37 9.51
CA LYS A 133 -28.88 -3.70 10.78
C LYS A 133 -29.30 -2.24 10.62
N ALA A 134 -28.98 -1.62 9.49
CA ALA A 134 -29.27 -0.21 9.19
C ALA A 134 -30.59 -0.04 8.41
N SER A 135 -31.25 -1.11 8.03
CA SER A 135 -32.56 -1.16 7.36
C SER A 135 -33.66 -1.51 8.35
#